data_a0f49ef2a2570533f9d767338ecf073b
#
_entry.id   a0f49ef2a2570533f9d767338ecf073b
#
_cell.length_a   1.000
_cell.length_b   1.000
_cell.length_c   1.000
_cell.angle_alpha   90.00
_cell.angle_beta   90.00
_cell.angle_gamma   90.00
#
_symmetry.space_group_name_H-M   'P 1'
#
loop_
_entity.id
_entity.type
_entity.pdbx_description
1 polymer ?
#
loop_
_entity_poly.entity_id
_entity_poly.type
_entity_poly.pdbx_seq_one_letter_code
_entity_poly.pdbx_strand_id
1 'polypeptide(L)'
;MRFAALDTSTEWCSVALWRDGEIAGAERRAGNRHSELALPMLQQLLNRFQVTPEELDAVAFGAGPGSFTGLRIACGIAQGLAFPRGIPVLGVSTLEALAEESGAARVLACIDARMREVYYAALQRAERGAWREIIAARCAAPASVE
;
A
#
# COMPACT_ATOMS: atom_id res chain seq x y z
N MET A 1 3.42 -9.54 17.46
CA MET A 1 2.47 -8.82 16.56
C MET A 1 2.68 -9.26 15.13
N ARG A 2 1.60 -9.42 14.36
CA ARG A 2 1.64 -9.88 12.96
C ARG A 2 0.72 -9.02 12.10
N PHE A 3 1.26 -8.35 11.12
CA PHE A 3 0.51 -7.48 10.21
C PHE A 3 0.67 -7.94 8.77
N ALA A 4 -0.43 -8.11 8.07
CA ALA A 4 -0.42 -8.25 6.63
C ALA A 4 -0.64 -6.89 5.97
N ALA A 5 0.02 -6.67 4.85
CA ALA A 5 -0.20 -5.49 4.02
C ALA A 5 -0.33 -5.87 2.56
N LEU A 6 -1.12 -5.13 1.81
CA LEU A 6 -1.26 -5.32 0.37
C LEU A 6 -1.49 -4.00 -0.35
N ASP A 7 -0.89 -3.87 -1.53
CA ASP A 7 -1.10 -2.74 -2.42
C ASP A 7 -1.37 -3.22 -3.85
N THR A 8 -2.40 -2.64 -4.44
CA THR A 8 -2.81 -2.88 -5.82
C THR A 8 -3.15 -1.55 -6.52
N SER A 9 -2.57 -0.45 -6.02
CA SER A 9 -2.86 0.91 -6.48
C SER A 9 -2.25 1.26 -7.83
N THR A 10 -1.26 0.49 -8.28
CA THR A 10 -0.53 0.70 -9.55
C THR A 10 -0.63 -0.54 -10.45
N GLU A 11 0.23 -0.68 -11.44
CA GLU A 11 0.35 -1.92 -12.24
C GLU A 11 1.02 -3.07 -11.50
N TRP A 12 1.58 -2.81 -10.34
CA TRP A 12 2.19 -3.79 -9.46
C TRP A 12 1.19 -4.28 -8.42
N CYS A 13 1.27 -5.55 -8.08
CA CYS A 13 0.59 -6.17 -6.95
C CYS A 13 1.65 -6.52 -5.92
N SER A 14 1.58 -5.92 -4.76
CA SER A 14 2.53 -6.10 -3.67
C SER A 14 1.82 -6.63 -2.43
N VAL A 15 2.46 -7.55 -1.73
CA VAL A 15 2.01 -8.06 -0.44
C VAL A 15 3.19 -8.09 0.53
N ALA A 16 2.93 -7.85 1.80
CA ALA A 16 3.94 -7.93 2.84
C ALA A 16 3.37 -8.54 4.13
N LEU A 17 4.25 -9.13 4.90
CA LEU A 17 4.01 -9.61 6.25
C LEU A 17 5.06 -9.03 7.18
N TRP A 18 4.62 -8.34 8.21
CA TRP A 18 5.45 -7.97 9.36
C TRP A 18 5.17 -8.93 10.51
N ARG A 19 6.23 -9.47 11.07
CA ARG A 19 6.16 -10.37 12.21
C ARG A 19 7.33 -10.10 13.16
N ASP A 20 7.02 -9.64 14.35
CA ASP A 20 7.98 -9.52 15.47
C ASP A 20 9.27 -8.75 15.12
N GLY A 21 9.16 -7.73 14.29
CA GLY A 21 10.28 -6.87 13.85
C GLY A 21 10.86 -7.24 12.48
N GLU A 22 10.45 -8.35 11.89
CA GLU A 22 10.88 -8.78 10.56
C GLU A 22 9.81 -8.45 9.51
N ILE A 23 10.25 -7.97 8.35
CA ILE A 23 9.39 -7.72 7.19
C ILE A 23 9.78 -8.69 6.07
N ALA A 24 8.77 -9.33 5.50
CA ALA A 24 8.91 -10.06 4.25
C ALA A 24 7.87 -9.58 3.27
N GLY A 25 8.24 -9.49 1.99
CA GLY A 25 7.35 -9.05 0.94
C GLY A 25 7.49 -9.87 -0.32
N ALA A 26 6.50 -9.74 -1.18
CA ALA A 26 6.50 -10.25 -2.55
C ALA A 26 5.76 -9.26 -3.45
N GLU A 27 6.27 -9.08 -4.66
CA GLU A 27 5.63 -8.22 -5.65
C GLU A 27 5.61 -8.88 -7.03
N ARG A 28 4.62 -8.52 -7.82
CA ARG A 28 4.51 -8.94 -9.23
C ARG A 28 3.85 -7.85 -10.06
N ARG A 29 4.29 -7.71 -11.30
CA ARG A 29 3.60 -6.87 -12.26
C ARG A 29 2.30 -7.58 -12.66
N ALA A 30 1.19 -6.99 -12.26
CA ALA A 30 -0.14 -7.60 -12.40
C ALA A 30 -0.89 -7.12 -13.65
N GLY A 31 -0.60 -5.91 -14.11
CA GLY A 31 -1.40 -5.25 -15.16
C GLY A 31 -2.85 -5.10 -14.71
N ASN A 32 -3.75 -5.96 -15.19
CA ASN A 32 -5.17 -6.00 -14.81
C ASN A 32 -5.55 -7.25 -13.99
N ARG A 33 -4.58 -8.05 -13.54
CA ARG A 33 -4.79 -9.33 -12.86
C ARG A 33 -4.68 -9.26 -11.33
N HIS A 34 -4.83 -8.11 -10.74
CA HIS A 34 -4.68 -7.91 -9.29
C HIS A 34 -5.61 -8.81 -8.48
N SER A 35 -6.86 -8.97 -8.89
CA SER A 35 -7.84 -9.84 -8.22
C SER A 35 -7.47 -11.32 -8.22
N GLU A 36 -6.71 -11.76 -9.24
CA GLU A 36 -6.23 -13.13 -9.35
C GLU A 36 -4.96 -13.37 -8.54
N LEU A 37 -4.13 -12.34 -8.35
CA LEU A 37 -2.79 -12.46 -7.80
C LEU A 37 -2.70 -12.12 -6.31
N ALA A 38 -3.42 -11.09 -5.85
CA ALA A 38 -3.20 -10.52 -4.52
C ALA A 38 -3.41 -11.55 -3.39
N LEU A 39 -4.55 -12.23 -3.37
CA LEU A 39 -4.84 -13.20 -2.32
C LEU A 39 -3.93 -14.44 -2.37
N PRO A 40 -3.68 -15.08 -3.55
CA PRO A 40 -2.71 -16.16 -3.64
C PRO A 40 -1.28 -15.77 -3.23
N MET A 41 -0.81 -14.57 -3.58
CA MET A 41 0.50 -14.08 -3.17
C MET A 41 0.58 -13.92 -1.65
N LEU A 42 -0.44 -13.32 -1.04
CA LEU A 42 -0.50 -13.18 0.41
C LEU A 42 -0.54 -14.55 1.10
N GLN A 43 -1.34 -15.48 0.60
CA GLN A 43 -1.42 -16.85 1.14
C GLN A 43 -0.08 -17.57 1.08
N GLN A 44 0.65 -17.45 -0.05
CA GLN A 44 1.99 -18.03 -0.18
C GLN A 44 2.97 -17.43 0.84
N LEU A 45 2.89 -16.12 1.06
CA LEU A 45 3.73 -15.43 2.03
C LEU A 45 3.42 -15.89 3.46
N LEU A 46 2.15 -15.95 3.84
CA LEU A 46 1.69 -16.45 5.13
C LEU A 46 2.16 -17.88 5.37
N ASN A 47 1.97 -18.76 4.40
CA ASN A 47 2.40 -20.17 4.50
C ASN A 47 3.92 -20.30 4.68
N ARG A 48 4.72 -19.50 3.94
CA ARG A 48 6.17 -19.49 4.07
C ARG A 48 6.63 -19.15 5.48
N PHE A 49 5.91 -18.27 6.16
CA PHE A 49 6.22 -17.85 7.53
C PHE A 49 5.43 -18.60 8.59
N GLN A 50 4.68 -19.63 8.20
CA GLN A 50 3.86 -20.44 9.10
C GLN A 50 2.91 -19.58 9.95
N VAL A 51 2.32 -18.54 9.33
CA VAL A 51 1.31 -17.67 9.91
C VAL A 51 -0.02 -17.97 9.25
N THR A 52 -1.06 -18.17 10.03
CA THR A 52 -2.42 -18.30 9.51
C THR A 52 -3.12 -16.94 9.47
N PRO A 53 -4.14 -16.75 8.62
CA PRO A 53 -4.91 -15.51 8.62
C PRO A 53 -5.52 -15.18 10.00
N GLU A 54 -5.84 -16.20 10.79
CA GLU A 54 -6.40 -16.08 12.13
C GLU A 54 -5.41 -15.53 13.15
N GLU A 55 -4.13 -15.56 12.86
CA GLU A 55 -3.06 -15.05 13.72
C GLU A 55 -2.68 -13.60 13.42
N LEU A 56 -3.30 -12.97 12.43
CA LEU A 56 -3.06 -11.57 12.11
C LEU A 56 -3.68 -10.65 13.18
N ASP A 57 -2.94 -9.65 13.60
CA ASP A 57 -3.39 -8.61 14.54
C ASP A 57 -3.99 -7.39 13.82
N ALA A 58 -3.61 -7.15 12.57
CA ALA A 58 -4.15 -6.09 11.72
C ALA A 58 -3.87 -6.36 10.24
N VAL A 59 -4.62 -5.70 9.36
CA VAL A 59 -4.37 -5.70 7.91
C VAL A 59 -4.25 -4.26 7.42
N ALA A 60 -3.18 -3.95 6.70
CA ALA A 60 -3.00 -2.67 6.02
C ALA A 60 -3.26 -2.82 4.52
N PHE A 61 -3.69 -1.75 3.88
CA PHE A 61 -3.84 -1.72 2.43
C PHE A 61 -3.54 -0.34 1.84
N GLY A 62 -3.08 -0.30 0.59
CA GLY A 62 -2.92 0.94 -0.16
C GLY A 62 -4.28 1.60 -0.40
N ALA A 63 -4.50 2.75 0.26
CA ALA A 63 -5.76 3.48 0.22
C ALA A 63 -5.79 4.56 -0.87
N GLY A 64 -4.73 4.67 -1.66
CA GLY A 64 -4.59 5.61 -2.75
C GLY A 64 -3.71 6.83 -2.41
N PRO A 65 -3.61 7.72 -3.39
CA PRO A 65 -4.22 7.69 -4.73
C PRO A 65 -3.69 6.56 -5.62
N GLY A 66 -4.46 6.20 -6.66
CA GLY A 66 -4.06 5.15 -7.58
C GLY A 66 -5.20 4.60 -8.43
N SER A 67 -5.02 3.40 -8.97
CA SER A 67 -6.01 2.70 -9.78
C SER A 67 -7.32 2.48 -9.02
N PHE A 68 -8.40 3.01 -9.55
CA PHE A 68 -9.74 2.88 -8.96
C PHE A 68 -10.16 1.42 -8.69
N THR A 69 -9.92 0.53 -9.63
CA THR A 69 -10.21 -0.90 -9.48
C THR A 69 -9.24 -1.54 -8.48
N GLY A 70 -7.96 -1.21 -8.60
CA GLY A 70 -6.93 -1.74 -7.72
C GLY A 70 -7.21 -1.41 -6.24
N LEU A 71 -7.47 -0.15 -5.93
CA LEU A 71 -7.78 0.28 -4.56
C LEU A 71 -8.96 -0.50 -3.94
N ARG A 72 -10.00 -0.78 -4.73
CA ARG A 72 -11.14 -1.56 -4.26
C ARG A 72 -10.80 -3.03 -4.03
N ILE A 73 -9.93 -3.62 -4.85
CA ILE A 73 -9.45 -4.98 -4.67
C ILE A 73 -8.70 -5.09 -3.34
N ALA A 74 -7.74 -4.19 -3.09
CA ALA A 74 -6.99 -4.17 -1.84
C ALA A 74 -7.90 -3.98 -0.62
N CYS A 75 -8.79 -3.00 -0.68
CA CYS A 75 -9.76 -2.73 0.38
C CYS A 75 -10.65 -3.94 0.66
N GLY A 76 -11.21 -4.56 -0.38
CA GLY A 76 -12.08 -5.73 -0.23
C GLY A 76 -11.37 -6.94 0.37
N ILE A 77 -10.13 -7.21 -0.06
CA ILE A 77 -9.30 -8.28 0.54
C ILE A 77 -9.00 -7.99 2.00
N ALA A 78 -8.56 -6.75 2.32
CA ALA A 78 -8.25 -6.36 3.69
C ALA A 78 -9.46 -6.50 4.61
N GLN A 79 -10.63 -6.06 4.17
CA GLN A 79 -11.88 -6.22 4.91
C GLN A 79 -12.27 -7.70 5.08
N GLY A 80 -12.17 -8.50 4.02
CA GLY A 80 -12.49 -9.93 4.06
C GLY A 80 -11.61 -10.71 5.04
N LEU A 81 -10.34 -10.35 5.16
CA LEU A 81 -9.41 -10.96 6.13
C LEU A 81 -9.67 -10.49 7.56
N ALA A 82 -10.02 -9.22 7.73
CA ALA A 82 -10.17 -8.61 9.05
C ALA A 82 -11.53 -8.87 9.70
N PHE A 83 -12.61 -8.86 8.90
CA PHE A 83 -13.99 -8.90 9.37
C PHE A 83 -14.32 -10.11 10.27
N PRO A 84 -13.92 -11.37 9.94
CA PRO A 84 -14.28 -12.53 10.75
C PRO A 84 -13.76 -12.47 12.19
N ARG A 85 -12.70 -11.68 12.41
CA ARG A 85 -12.03 -11.57 13.71
C ARG A 85 -12.18 -10.20 14.38
N GLY A 86 -12.76 -9.23 13.69
CA GLY A 86 -12.87 -7.86 14.17
C GLY A 86 -11.51 -7.17 14.39
N ILE A 87 -10.48 -7.56 13.63
CA ILE A 87 -9.16 -6.92 13.70
C ILE A 87 -9.15 -5.61 12.90
N PRO A 88 -8.29 -4.64 13.28
CA PRO A 88 -8.25 -3.36 12.58
C PRO A 88 -7.79 -3.49 11.13
N VAL A 89 -8.37 -2.64 10.28
CA VAL A 89 -7.95 -2.41 8.89
C VAL A 89 -7.40 -0.99 8.78
N LEU A 90 -6.19 -0.86 8.23
CA LEU A 90 -5.47 0.39 8.12
C LEU A 90 -5.29 0.77 6.65
N GLY A 91 -5.83 1.93 6.25
CA GLY A 91 -5.53 2.52 4.95
C GLY A 91 -4.23 3.32 5.02
N VAL A 92 -3.32 3.05 4.09
CA VAL A 92 -2.03 3.74 3.96
C VAL A 92 -2.00 4.52 2.65
N SER A 93 -1.58 5.78 2.70
CA SER A 93 -1.40 6.58 1.48
C SER A 93 -0.34 5.95 0.57
N THR A 94 -0.67 5.76 -0.70
CA THR A 94 0.28 5.26 -1.70
C THR A 94 1.48 6.20 -1.85
N LEU A 95 1.26 7.51 -1.76
CA LEU A 95 2.33 8.51 -1.85
C LEU A 95 3.23 8.49 -0.60
N GLU A 96 2.67 8.26 0.59
CA GLU A 96 3.46 8.08 1.81
C GLU A 96 4.28 6.79 1.77
N ALA A 97 3.72 5.70 1.26
CA ALA A 97 4.44 4.45 1.08
C ALA A 97 5.65 4.62 0.14
N LEU A 98 5.48 5.34 -0.99
CA LEU A 98 6.59 5.70 -1.88
C LEU A 98 7.62 6.60 -1.19
N ALA A 99 7.18 7.55 -0.39
CA ALA A 99 8.07 8.42 0.35
C ALA A 99 8.89 7.63 1.37
N GLU A 100 8.30 6.65 2.05
CA GLU A 100 8.99 5.76 2.98
C GLU A 100 10.08 4.95 2.29
N GLU A 101 9.77 4.36 1.14
CA GLU A 101 10.70 3.56 0.33
C GLU A 101 11.91 4.39 -0.13
N SER A 102 11.75 5.68 -0.37
CA SER A 102 12.82 6.56 -0.82
C SER A 102 13.95 6.73 0.21
N GLY A 103 13.66 6.53 1.49
CA GLY A 103 14.59 6.78 2.60
C GLY A 103 14.94 8.24 2.84
N ALA A 104 14.41 9.19 2.04
CA ALA A 104 14.70 10.61 2.16
C ALA A 104 13.83 11.30 3.22
N ALA A 105 14.31 12.40 3.79
CA ALA A 105 13.55 13.17 4.77
C ALA A 105 12.52 14.12 4.13
N ARG A 106 12.69 14.45 2.85
CA ARG A 106 11.77 15.27 2.06
C ARG A 106 11.60 14.63 0.68
N VAL A 107 10.36 14.42 0.28
CA VAL A 107 10.03 13.69 -0.95
C VAL A 107 8.92 14.40 -1.68
N LEU A 108 9.08 14.58 -2.99
CA LEU A 108 7.99 14.81 -3.91
C LEU A 108 7.60 13.44 -4.48
N ALA A 109 6.60 12.81 -3.91
CA ALA A 109 6.08 11.53 -4.37
C ALA A 109 5.13 11.74 -5.54
N CYS A 110 5.31 10.99 -6.62
CA CYS A 110 4.48 11.09 -7.83
C CYS A 110 4.15 9.69 -8.35
N ILE A 111 2.91 9.50 -8.78
CA ILE A 111 2.45 8.30 -9.51
C ILE A 111 1.61 8.69 -10.71
N ASP A 112 1.62 7.86 -11.74
CA ASP A 112 0.83 8.08 -12.95
C ASP A 112 -0.68 8.04 -12.63
N ALA A 113 -1.38 9.15 -12.89
CA ALA A 113 -2.84 9.26 -12.72
C ALA A 113 -3.60 8.94 -14.02
N ARG A 114 -2.89 8.53 -15.09
CA ARG A 114 -3.41 8.41 -16.45
C ARG A 114 -3.77 9.77 -17.06
N MET A 115 -4.27 9.79 -18.30
CA MET A 115 -4.71 11.00 -19.02
C MET A 115 -3.69 12.12 -19.05
N ARG A 116 -2.37 11.80 -19.01
CA ARG A 116 -1.25 12.74 -18.94
C ARG A 116 -1.23 13.56 -17.64
N GLU A 117 -1.72 13.02 -16.56
CA GLU A 117 -1.70 13.60 -15.22
C GLU A 117 -0.90 12.72 -14.26
N VAL A 118 -0.50 13.32 -13.15
CA VAL A 118 0.14 12.65 -12.03
C VAL A 118 -0.59 12.95 -10.73
N TYR A 119 -0.73 11.94 -9.88
CA TYR A 119 -0.97 12.18 -8.46
C TYR A 119 0.36 12.54 -7.81
N TYR A 120 0.39 13.58 -7.01
CA TYR A 120 1.60 13.97 -6.31
C TYR A 120 1.30 14.55 -4.92
N ALA A 121 2.30 14.45 -4.04
CA ALA A 121 2.31 15.13 -2.75
C ALA A 121 3.76 15.48 -2.39
N ALA A 122 3.97 16.63 -1.75
CA ALA A 122 5.24 16.94 -1.13
C ALA A 122 5.17 16.56 0.35
N LEU A 123 6.05 15.66 0.76
CA LEU A 123 6.05 15.02 2.06
C LEU A 123 7.36 15.31 2.80
N GLN A 124 7.28 15.54 4.09
CA GLN A 124 8.44 15.70 4.96
C GLN A 124 8.32 14.74 6.15
N ARG A 125 9.39 14.02 6.44
CA ARG A 125 9.46 13.18 7.63
C ARG A 125 9.44 14.03 8.87
N ALA A 126 8.46 13.80 9.74
CA ALA A 126 8.33 14.44 11.03
C ALA A 126 9.12 13.69 12.12
N GLU A 127 9.23 14.29 13.29
CA GLU A 127 9.70 13.61 14.49
C GLU A 127 8.82 12.38 14.74
N ARG A 128 9.40 11.25 15.12
CA ARG A 128 8.75 9.94 15.31
C ARG A 128 8.43 9.18 14.01
N GLY A 129 8.98 9.60 12.86
CA GLY A 129 8.89 8.83 11.62
C GLY A 129 7.60 8.99 10.82
N ALA A 130 6.60 9.71 11.30
CA ALA A 130 5.39 9.99 10.53
C ALA A 130 5.68 10.93 9.35
N TRP A 131 4.86 10.88 8.32
CA TRP A 131 4.91 11.82 7.21
C TRP A 131 3.97 13.00 7.46
N ARG A 132 4.45 14.20 7.14
CA ARG A 132 3.65 15.44 7.12
C ARG A 132 3.57 15.94 5.70
N GLU A 133 2.36 16.20 5.23
CA GLU A 133 2.13 16.84 3.94
C GLU A 133 2.58 18.30 4.01
N ILE A 134 3.49 18.68 3.12
CA ILE A 134 3.85 20.08 2.81
C ILE A 134 2.94 20.58 1.69
N ILE A 135 2.71 19.71 0.70
CA ILE A 135 1.69 19.87 -0.32
C ILE A 135 0.81 18.63 -0.23
N ALA A 136 -0.48 18.84 0.05
CA ALA A 136 -1.47 17.76 0.11
C ALA A 136 -1.59 17.04 -1.24
N ALA A 137 -2.00 15.77 -1.19
CA ALA A 137 -2.16 14.96 -2.40
C ALA A 137 -3.07 15.64 -3.43
N ARG A 138 -2.58 15.78 -4.65
CA ARG A 138 -3.25 16.45 -5.79
C ARG A 138 -3.08 15.63 -7.05
N CYS A 139 -3.92 15.96 -8.04
CA CYS A 139 -3.79 15.47 -9.41
C CYS A 139 -3.59 16.68 -10.34
N ALA A 140 -2.58 16.64 -11.18
CA ALA A 140 -2.28 17.72 -12.13
C ALA A 140 -1.46 17.21 -13.31
N ALA A 141 -1.38 18.02 -14.37
CA ALA A 141 -0.42 17.79 -15.43
C ALA A 141 1.02 17.88 -14.89
N PRO A 142 1.97 17.05 -15.33
CA PRO A 142 3.34 17.07 -14.82
C PRO A 142 4.02 18.44 -14.85
N ALA A 143 3.71 19.26 -15.87
CA ALA A 143 4.25 20.61 -15.99
C ALA A 143 3.69 21.63 -14.97
N SER A 144 2.65 21.24 -14.22
CA SER A 144 2.00 22.08 -13.20
C SER A 144 2.31 21.62 -11.79
N VAL A 145 3.25 20.70 -11.61
CA VAL A 145 3.73 20.28 -10.30
C VAL A 145 4.71 21.31 -9.77
N GLU A 146 4.32 22.06 -8.73
CA GLU A 146 5.08 23.13 -8.09
C GLU A 146 5.47 22.74 -6.65
#